data_d9c916d37f0b00e0f6bd85e993f5714b
#
_entry.id   d9c916d37f0b00e0f6bd85e993f5714b
#
_cell.length_a   1.000
_cell.length_b   1.000
_cell.length_c   1.000
_cell.angle_alpha   90.00
_cell.angle_beta   90.00
_cell.angle_gamma   90.00
#
_symmetry.space_group_name_H-M   'P 1'
#
loop_
_entity.id
_entity.type
_entity.pdbx_description
1 polymer ?
#
loop_
_entity_poly.entity_id
_entity_poly.type
_entity_poly.pdbx_seq_one_letter_code
_entity_poly.pdbx_strand_id
1 'polypeptide(L)'
;MPEIRKKYPFDKIEPKWQRYWAEHKTFAAVDQSPIPSHQSPKLYVLDMFPYPSGAGLHVGHPEGYTATDIYCRFKRMRGFNVLHPMGWDAFGLPAEQYAIDTGTQPAVTTRKNIDTFRRQIQMLGFSYDWDREVDTTDPNYFKWTQWIFLQLYNSYFDFELERATPISLLEDALSETPQ
;
A
#
# COMPACT_ATOMS: atom_id res chain seq x y z
N MET A 1 -40.31 -26.93 -21.88
CA MET A 1 -38.92 -27.23 -21.44
C MET A 1 -38.42 -26.00 -20.71
N PRO A 2 -37.86 -26.10 -19.48
CA PRO A 2 -37.32 -24.93 -18.84
C PRO A 2 -36.14 -24.43 -19.69
N GLU A 3 -36.13 -23.14 -20.01
CA GLU A 3 -35.00 -22.44 -20.65
C GLU A 3 -33.73 -22.66 -19.80
N ILE A 4 -32.77 -23.36 -20.37
CA ILE A 4 -31.45 -23.48 -19.73
C ILE A 4 -30.85 -22.07 -19.73
N ARG A 5 -30.89 -21.36 -18.59
CA ARG A 5 -30.20 -20.09 -18.41
C ARG A 5 -28.75 -20.29 -18.83
N LYS A 6 -28.33 -19.58 -19.87
CA LYS A 6 -26.94 -19.62 -20.31
C LYS A 6 -26.07 -19.27 -19.09
N LYS A 7 -25.20 -20.18 -18.72
CA LYS A 7 -24.24 -19.94 -17.62
C LYS A 7 -23.38 -18.75 -17.99
N TYR A 8 -23.19 -17.80 -17.05
CA TYR A 8 -22.31 -16.66 -17.25
C TYR A 8 -20.89 -17.15 -17.59
N PRO A 9 -20.31 -16.79 -18.74
CA PRO A 9 -19.02 -17.30 -19.20
C PRO A 9 -17.85 -16.51 -18.56
N PHE A 10 -17.72 -16.63 -17.22
CA PHE A 10 -16.73 -15.92 -16.43
C PHE A 10 -15.30 -16.16 -16.92
N ASP A 11 -14.99 -17.37 -17.36
CA ASP A 11 -13.70 -17.79 -17.91
C ASP A 11 -13.24 -16.99 -19.14
N LYS A 12 -14.18 -16.37 -19.86
CA LYS A 12 -13.90 -15.52 -21.03
C LYS A 12 -14.02 -14.03 -20.72
N ILE A 13 -14.99 -13.65 -19.91
CA ILE A 13 -15.33 -12.25 -19.66
C ILE A 13 -14.33 -11.63 -18.66
N GLU A 14 -14.06 -12.31 -17.57
CA GLU A 14 -13.20 -11.76 -16.51
C GLU A 14 -11.75 -11.51 -17.00
N PRO A 15 -11.04 -12.48 -17.62
CA PRO A 15 -9.69 -12.23 -18.11
C PRO A 15 -9.62 -11.15 -19.20
N LYS A 16 -10.70 -11.02 -20.03
CA LYS A 16 -10.78 -9.95 -21.02
C LYS A 16 -10.74 -8.58 -20.37
N TRP A 17 -11.59 -8.36 -19.34
CA TRP A 17 -11.68 -7.05 -18.70
C TRP A 17 -10.50 -6.76 -17.80
N GLN A 18 -9.95 -7.74 -17.09
CA GLN A 18 -8.73 -7.59 -16.31
C GLN A 18 -7.56 -7.12 -17.20
N ARG A 19 -7.39 -7.74 -18.36
CA ARG A 19 -6.37 -7.33 -19.34
C ARG A 19 -6.64 -5.91 -19.85
N TYR A 20 -7.87 -5.61 -20.23
CA TYR A 20 -8.25 -4.28 -20.70
C TYR A 20 -7.92 -3.19 -19.67
N TRP A 21 -8.28 -3.41 -18.40
CA TRP A 21 -8.01 -2.45 -17.33
C TRP A 21 -6.51 -2.25 -17.09
N ALA A 22 -5.72 -3.31 -17.15
CA ALA A 22 -4.27 -3.24 -17.01
C ALA A 22 -3.62 -2.45 -18.17
N GLU A 23 -3.97 -2.79 -19.42
CA GLU A 23 -3.40 -2.15 -20.62
C GLU A 23 -3.76 -0.67 -20.72
N HIS A 24 -5.00 -0.30 -20.36
CA HIS A 24 -5.50 1.08 -20.46
C HIS A 24 -5.33 1.87 -19.15
N LYS A 25 -4.76 1.28 -18.10
CA LYS A 25 -4.61 1.92 -16.79
C LYS A 25 -5.91 2.58 -16.31
N THR A 26 -7.03 1.86 -16.49
CA THR A 26 -8.39 2.40 -16.36
C THR A 26 -8.66 3.05 -14.99
N PHE A 27 -7.96 2.61 -13.96
CA PHE A 27 -8.16 3.07 -12.59
C PHE A 27 -7.04 3.99 -12.08
N ALA A 28 -6.11 4.38 -12.93
CA ALA A 28 -5.05 5.29 -12.55
C ALA A 28 -5.60 6.66 -12.16
N ALA A 29 -5.10 7.20 -11.05
CA ALA A 29 -5.39 8.56 -10.63
C ALA A 29 -4.56 9.56 -11.45
N VAL A 30 -5.15 10.71 -11.77
CA VAL A 30 -4.49 11.77 -12.56
C VAL A 30 -3.94 12.82 -11.60
N ASP A 31 -2.66 13.14 -11.69
CA ASP A 31 -2.04 14.14 -10.81
C ASP A 31 -2.56 15.55 -11.11
N GLN A 32 -2.72 15.87 -12.39
CA GLN A 32 -3.24 17.15 -12.86
C GLN A 32 -4.26 16.92 -13.97
N SER A 33 -5.38 17.63 -13.90
CA SER A 33 -6.32 17.65 -15.02
C SER A 33 -5.66 18.35 -16.21
N PRO A 34 -5.71 17.77 -17.41
CA PRO A 34 -5.23 18.45 -18.62
C PRO A 34 -6.07 19.70 -18.96
N ILE A 35 -7.25 19.84 -18.36
CA ILE A 35 -8.14 20.99 -18.54
C ILE A 35 -8.25 21.75 -17.22
N PRO A 36 -7.64 22.95 -17.08
CA PRO A 36 -7.61 23.70 -15.82
C PRO A 36 -8.99 24.04 -15.25
N SER A 37 -10.00 24.20 -16.11
CA SER A 37 -11.38 24.55 -15.74
C SER A 37 -12.22 23.36 -15.28
N HIS A 38 -11.73 22.12 -15.40
CA HIS A 38 -12.46 20.89 -15.07
C HIS A 38 -11.63 20.04 -14.11
N GLN A 39 -11.32 20.56 -12.94
CA GLN A 39 -10.68 19.76 -11.89
C GLN A 39 -11.74 18.86 -11.24
N SER A 40 -11.68 17.56 -11.53
CA SER A 40 -12.45 16.57 -10.78
C SER A 40 -12.04 16.61 -9.31
N PRO A 41 -13.00 16.61 -8.37
CA PRO A 41 -12.67 16.58 -6.96
C PRO A 41 -11.82 15.33 -6.65
N LYS A 42 -10.71 15.53 -5.95
CA LYS A 42 -9.80 14.43 -5.57
C LYS A 42 -10.38 13.66 -4.39
N LEU A 43 -10.22 12.35 -4.45
CA LEU A 43 -10.58 11.43 -3.37
C LEU A 43 -9.47 10.41 -3.18
N TYR A 44 -9.01 10.28 -1.95
CA TYR A 44 -8.04 9.28 -1.54
C TYR A 44 -8.74 8.22 -0.68
N VAL A 45 -8.68 6.96 -1.11
CA VAL A 45 -9.29 5.82 -0.41
C VAL A 45 -8.20 4.83 -0.09
N LEU A 46 -8.05 4.50 1.18
CA LEU A 46 -7.06 3.56 1.67
C LEU A 46 -7.72 2.27 2.15
N ASP A 47 -7.11 1.17 1.80
CA ASP A 47 -7.31 -0.11 2.44
C ASP A 47 -6.19 -0.39 3.44
N MET A 48 -6.46 -1.26 4.39
CA MET A 48 -5.38 -1.87 5.14
C MET A 48 -4.66 -2.86 4.20
N PHE A 49 -3.49 -2.46 3.73
CA PHE A 49 -2.71 -3.29 2.80
C PHE A 49 -2.19 -4.56 3.49
N PRO A 50 -2.11 -5.68 2.76
CA PRO A 50 -1.86 -6.97 3.36
C PRO A 50 -0.40 -7.14 3.79
N TYR A 51 -0.24 -7.97 4.80
CA TYR A 51 1.04 -8.52 5.21
C TYR A 51 1.34 -9.78 4.40
N PRO A 52 2.38 -9.81 3.53
CA PRO A 52 2.64 -10.93 2.64
C PRO A 52 3.36 -12.09 3.36
N SER A 53 2.84 -12.51 4.52
CA SER A 53 3.44 -13.52 5.40
C SER A 53 3.10 -14.96 5.03
N GLY A 54 2.14 -15.17 4.14
CA GLY A 54 1.64 -16.50 3.79
C GLY A 54 1.67 -16.78 2.29
N ALA A 55 1.20 -17.97 1.91
CA ALA A 55 1.17 -18.42 0.52
C ALA A 55 0.10 -17.72 -0.35
N GLY A 56 -0.70 -16.82 0.23
CA GLY A 56 -1.75 -16.09 -0.47
C GLY A 56 -2.79 -15.45 0.46
N LEU A 57 -3.77 -14.82 -0.15
CA LEU A 57 -4.88 -14.16 0.54
C LEU A 57 -5.76 -15.17 1.29
N HIS A 58 -6.27 -14.77 2.45
CA HIS A 58 -7.39 -15.43 3.12
C HIS A 58 -8.70 -14.64 2.85
N VAL A 59 -9.83 -15.23 3.14
CA VAL A 59 -11.17 -14.67 2.83
C VAL A 59 -11.43 -13.29 3.46
N GLY A 60 -10.80 -12.96 4.57
CA GLY A 60 -10.93 -11.65 5.21
C GLY A 60 -10.34 -10.49 4.39
N HIS A 61 -9.34 -10.74 3.54
CA HIS A 61 -8.80 -9.69 2.67
C HIS A 61 -9.83 -9.20 1.64
N PRO A 62 -10.43 -10.09 0.81
CA PRO A 62 -11.43 -9.67 -0.17
C PRO A 62 -12.66 -9.00 0.45
N GLU A 63 -13.03 -9.31 1.69
CA GLU A 63 -14.18 -8.70 2.37
C GLU A 63 -14.02 -7.18 2.47
N GLY A 64 -12.94 -6.70 3.06
CA GLY A 64 -12.63 -5.27 3.17
C GLY A 64 -12.42 -4.61 1.80
N TYR A 65 -11.62 -5.25 0.95
CA TYR A 65 -11.27 -4.70 -0.38
C TYR A 65 -12.48 -4.59 -1.31
N THR A 66 -13.47 -5.48 -1.18
CA THR A 66 -14.73 -5.37 -1.94
C THR A 66 -15.52 -4.14 -1.53
N ALA A 67 -15.58 -3.83 -0.25
CA ALA A 67 -16.32 -2.65 0.24
C ALA A 67 -15.72 -1.35 -0.29
N THR A 68 -14.41 -1.20 -0.19
CA THR A 68 -13.69 -0.01 -0.69
C THR A 68 -13.73 0.08 -2.22
N ASP A 69 -13.64 -1.04 -2.93
CA ASP A 69 -13.75 -1.08 -4.38
C ASP A 69 -15.11 -0.60 -4.89
N ILE A 70 -16.21 -1.05 -4.25
CA ILE A 70 -17.56 -0.57 -4.56
C ILE A 70 -17.65 0.94 -4.38
N TYR A 71 -17.11 1.46 -3.28
CA TYR A 71 -17.10 2.90 -3.02
C TYR A 71 -16.27 3.66 -4.04
N CYS A 72 -15.08 3.18 -4.38
CA CYS A 72 -14.20 3.79 -5.38
C CYS A 72 -14.84 3.85 -6.75
N ARG A 73 -15.46 2.75 -7.20
CA ARG A 73 -16.20 2.70 -8.48
C ARG A 73 -17.38 3.67 -8.49
N PHE A 74 -18.15 3.71 -7.42
CA PHE A 74 -19.26 4.66 -7.29
C PHE A 74 -18.76 6.10 -7.39
N LYS A 75 -17.67 6.46 -6.70
CA LYS A 75 -17.10 7.80 -6.74
C LYS A 75 -16.54 8.19 -8.12
N ARG A 76 -15.88 7.26 -8.81
CA ARG A 76 -15.44 7.48 -10.20
C ARG A 76 -16.62 7.75 -11.13
N MET A 77 -17.72 7.01 -11.00
CA MET A 77 -18.94 7.27 -11.77
C MET A 77 -19.57 8.63 -11.46
N ARG A 78 -19.29 9.19 -10.28
CA ARG A 78 -19.70 10.55 -9.89
C ARG A 78 -18.70 11.64 -10.29
N GLY A 79 -17.69 11.30 -11.07
CA GLY A 79 -16.71 12.24 -11.61
C GLY A 79 -15.55 12.59 -10.68
N PHE A 80 -15.34 11.83 -9.60
CA PHE A 80 -14.17 12.01 -8.75
C PHE A 80 -12.90 11.42 -9.39
N ASN A 81 -11.78 12.10 -9.22
CA ASN A 81 -10.45 11.55 -9.44
C ASN A 81 -10.04 10.75 -8.17
N VAL A 82 -10.15 9.43 -8.26
CA VAL A 82 -9.97 8.56 -7.10
C VAL A 82 -8.60 7.94 -7.12
N LEU A 83 -7.78 8.24 -6.11
CA LEU A 83 -6.56 7.51 -5.79
C LEU A 83 -6.91 6.35 -4.84
N HIS A 84 -6.79 5.12 -5.33
CA HIS A 84 -7.01 3.88 -4.61
C HIS A 84 -5.76 2.99 -4.75
N PRO A 85 -4.71 3.21 -3.95
CA PRO A 85 -3.46 2.46 -4.04
C PRO A 85 -3.57 1.11 -3.34
N MET A 86 -2.66 0.21 -3.69
CA MET A 86 -2.39 -1.02 -2.98
C MET A 86 -0.91 -1.04 -2.54
N GLY A 87 -0.59 -1.82 -1.54
CA GLY A 87 0.78 -1.97 -1.07
C GLY A 87 1.00 -3.24 -0.28
N TRP A 88 2.22 -3.36 0.25
CA TRP A 88 2.69 -4.54 0.97
C TRP A 88 3.35 -4.11 2.28
N ASP A 89 2.81 -4.56 3.40
CA ASP A 89 3.47 -4.45 4.70
C ASP A 89 4.50 -5.58 4.80
N ALA A 90 5.66 -5.36 4.19
CA ALA A 90 6.56 -6.43 3.80
C ALA A 90 7.67 -6.74 4.81
N PHE A 91 7.86 -5.91 5.84
CA PHE A 91 8.71 -6.26 6.98
C PHE A 91 7.98 -7.16 7.96
N GLY A 92 8.67 -8.17 8.55
CA GLY A 92 8.05 -8.90 9.65
C GLY A 92 8.72 -10.19 10.07
N LEU A 93 8.48 -10.56 11.33
CA LEU A 93 9.00 -11.75 11.98
C LEU A 93 8.74 -13.08 11.23
N PRO A 94 7.58 -13.33 10.60
CA PRO A 94 7.38 -14.58 9.89
C PRO A 94 8.34 -14.82 8.73
N ALA A 95 8.72 -13.76 8.00
CA ALA A 95 9.70 -13.87 6.93
C ALA A 95 11.12 -14.12 7.48
N GLU A 96 11.44 -13.49 8.60
CA GLU A 96 12.72 -13.69 9.30
C GLU A 96 12.81 -15.10 9.90
N GLN A 97 11.75 -15.57 10.55
CA GLN A 97 11.71 -16.92 11.10
C GLN A 97 11.85 -17.98 10.00
N TYR A 98 11.15 -17.80 8.89
CA TYR A 98 11.29 -18.69 7.73
C TYR A 98 12.72 -18.69 7.18
N ALA A 99 13.38 -17.53 7.19
CA ALA A 99 14.79 -17.44 6.78
C ALA A 99 15.73 -18.24 7.70
N ILE A 100 15.50 -18.18 9.01
CA ILE A 100 16.26 -18.94 10.00
C ILE A 100 16.05 -20.46 9.78
N ASP A 101 14.79 -20.88 9.61
CA ASP A 101 14.43 -22.29 9.49
C ASP A 101 14.91 -22.94 8.19
N THR A 102 14.98 -22.15 7.11
CA THR A 102 15.25 -22.67 5.75
C THR A 102 16.57 -22.22 5.14
N GLY A 103 17.26 -21.26 5.75
CA GLY A 103 18.43 -20.60 5.16
C GLY A 103 18.10 -19.72 3.94
N THR A 104 16.82 -19.39 3.71
CA THR A 104 16.38 -18.59 2.58
C THR A 104 16.35 -17.11 2.97
N GLN A 105 17.00 -16.25 2.20
CA GLN A 105 16.98 -14.79 2.47
C GLN A 105 15.55 -14.25 2.52
N PRO A 106 15.16 -13.46 3.56
CA PRO A 106 13.80 -12.95 3.73
C PRO A 106 13.25 -12.23 2.49
N ALA A 107 14.07 -11.41 1.84
CA ALA A 107 13.68 -10.66 0.64
C ALA A 107 13.19 -11.57 -0.52
N VAL A 108 13.76 -12.77 -0.68
CA VAL A 108 13.37 -13.73 -1.73
C VAL A 108 11.97 -14.24 -1.47
N THR A 109 11.70 -14.68 -0.23
CA THR A 109 10.39 -15.20 0.16
C THR A 109 9.33 -14.11 0.09
N THR A 110 9.62 -12.94 0.64
CA THR A 110 8.72 -11.78 0.63
C THR A 110 8.33 -11.39 -0.79
N ARG A 111 9.30 -11.30 -1.71
CA ARG A 111 9.03 -10.98 -3.12
C ARG A 111 8.10 -12.00 -3.77
N LYS A 112 8.35 -13.29 -3.58
CA LYS A 112 7.49 -14.36 -4.10
C LYS A 112 6.06 -14.28 -3.54
N ASN A 113 5.92 -13.97 -2.27
CA ASN A 113 4.62 -13.80 -1.63
C ASN A 113 3.88 -12.57 -2.20
N ILE A 114 4.56 -11.43 -2.33
CA ILE A 114 4.00 -10.21 -2.95
C ILE A 114 3.48 -10.52 -4.35
N ASP A 115 4.24 -11.23 -5.18
CA ASP A 115 3.81 -11.57 -6.55
C ASP A 115 2.57 -12.46 -6.54
N THR A 116 2.45 -13.37 -5.57
CA THR A 116 1.26 -14.21 -5.40
C THR A 116 0.06 -13.38 -4.97
N PHE A 117 0.20 -12.52 -3.96
CA PHE A 117 -0.86 -11.64 -3.48
C PHE A 117 -1.34 -10.68 -4.57
N ARG A 118 -0.40 -10.03 -5.27
CA ARG A 118 -0.71 -9.12 -6.39
C ARG A 118 -1.56 -9.83 -7.45
N ARG A 119 -1.13 -11.01 -7.89
CA ARG A 119 -1.86 -11.82 -8.86
C ARG A 119 -3.27 -12.16 -8.38
N GLN A 120 -3.44 -12.55 -7.12
CA GLN A 120 -4.74 -12.91 -6.55
C GLN A 120 -5.67 -11.69 -6.45
N ILE A 121 -5.16 -10.52 -6.02
CA ILE A 121 -5.93 -9.27 -5.95
C ILE A 121 -6.35 -8.83 -7.36
N GLN A 122 -5.47 -8.94 -8.35
CA GLN A 122 -5.78 -8.63 -9.75
C GLN A 122 -6.85 -9.56 -10.33
N MET A 123 -6.83 -10.85 -9.96
CA MET A 123 -7.88 -11.81 -10.37
C MET A 123 -9.27 -11.44 -9.85
N LEU A 124 -9.37 -10.81 -8.68
CA LEU A 124 -10.62 -10.31 -8.13
C LEU A 124 -11.14 -9.07 -8.86
N GLY A 125 -10.31 -8.45 -9.71
CA GLY A 125 -10.70 -7.34 -10.57
C GLY A 125 -10.96 -6.03 -9.85
N PHE A 126 -10.36 -5.82 -8.67
CA PHE A 126 -10.47 -4.57 -7.93
C PHE A 126 -9.86 -3.38 -8.67
N SER A 127 -10.41 -2.20 -8.44
CA SER A 127 -10.05 -0.96 -9.12
C SER A 127 -8.88 -0.21 -8.46
N TYR A 128 -7.81 -0.93 -8.15
CA TYR A 128 -6.59 -0.33 -7.63
C TYR A 128 -5.78 0.38 -8.71
N ASP A 129 -5.11 1.45 -8.30
CA ASP A 129 -4.09 2.12 -9.11
C ASP A 129 -2.73 1.44 -8.90
N TRP A 130 -2.41 0.50 -9.76
CA TRP A 130 -1.19 -0.30 -9.67
C TRP A 130 0.10 0.48 -9.97
N ASP A 131 0.01 1.65 -10.59
CA ASP A 131 1.15 2.56 -10.75
C ASP A 131 1.54 3.24 -9.44
N ARG A 132 0.65 3.19 -8.44
CA ARG A 132 0.86 3.73 -7.08
C ARG A 132 1.05 2.64 -6.04
N GLU A 133 1.51 1.47 -6.46
CA GLU A 133 1.85 0.37 -5.57
C GLU A 133 3.00 0.77 -4.63
N VAL A 134 2.88 0.39 -3.34
CA VAL A 134 3.87 0.70 -2.30
C VAL A 134 4.39 -0.59 -1.70
N ASP A 135 5.71 -0.70 -1.57
CA ASP A 135 6.39 -1.77 -0.85
C ASP A 135 7.19 -1.16 0.31
N THR A 136 6.84 -1.51 1.54
CA THR A 136 7.50 -0.95 2.73
C THR A 136 8.97 -1.37 2.85
N THR A 137 9.41 -2.40 2.13
CA THR A 137 10.81 -2.83 2.06
C THR A 137 11.60 -2.18 0.93
N ASP A 138 10.97 -1.33 0.11
CA ASP A 138 11.69 -0.53 -0.87
C ASP A 138 12.55 0.52 -0.16
N PRO A 139 13.88 0.58 -0.42
CA PRO A 139 14.76 1.61 0.14
C PRO A 139 14.28 3.04 -0.10
N ASN A 140 13.62 3.30 -1.22
CA ASN A 140 13.04 4.62 -1.51
C ASN A 140 11.85 4.97 -0.62
N TYR A 141 11.18 3.96 -0.06
CA TYR A 141 10.11 4.14 0.89
C TYR A 141 10.65 4.24 2.32
N PHE A 142 11.37 3.23 2.82
CA PHE A 142 11.76 3.17 4.23
C PHE A 142 12.84 4.18 4.62
N LYS A 143 13.59 4.76 3.67
CA LYS A 143 14.54 5.86 3.97
C LYS A 143 13.88 7.02 4.72
N TRP A 144 12.59 7.28 4.49
CA TRP A 144 11.87 8.32 5.20
C TRP A 144 11.56 7.97 6.64
N THR A 145 11.25 6.71 6.92
CA THR A 145 11.12 6.19 8.29
C THR A 145 12.45 6.31 9.04
N GLN A 146 13.55 5.94 8.39
CA GLN A 146 14.89 6.10 8.95
C GLN A 146 15.24 7.58 9.19
N TRP A 147 14.87 8.46 8.27
CA TRP A 147 15.08 9.90 8.43
C TRP A 147 14.31 10.45 9.64
N ILE A 148 13.05 10.07 9.81
CA ILE A 148 12.24 10.46 10.98
C ILE A 148 12.90 9.96 12.27
N PHE A 149 13.35 8.69 12.28
CA PHE A 149 14.09 8.14 13.42
C PHE A 149 15.32 8.99 13.77
N LEU A 150 16.11 9.38 12.79
CA LEU A 150 17.30 10.22 13.00
C LEU A 150 16.94 11.62 13.54
N GLN A 151 15.79 12.19 13.13
CA GLN A 151 15.34 13.46 13.72
C GLN A 151 15.03 13.28 15.22
N LEU A 152 14.34 12.20 15.58
CA LEU A 152 14.04 11.88 16.99
C LEU A 152 15.31 11.57 17.78
N TYR A 153 16.20 10.76 17.21
CA TYR A 153 17.47 10.38 17.84
C TYR A 153 18.37 11.57 18.14
N ASN A 154 18.43 12.54 17.24
CA ASN A 154 19.25 13.75 17.39
C ASN A 154 18.54 14.89 18.15
N SER A 155 17.43 14.58 18.84
CA SER A 155 16.63 15.56 19.55
C SER A 155 16.29 15.08 20.98
N TYR A 156 16.06 16.03 21.87
CA TYR A 156 15.37 15.78 23.13
C TYR A 156 14.17 16.72 23.26
N PHE A 157 13.23 16.39 24.13
CA PHE A 157 12.11 17.30 24.42
C PHE A 157 12.51 18.23 25.57
N ASP A 158 12.56 19.51 25.26
CA ASP A 158 12.81 20.54 26.25
C ASP A 158 11.49 20.95 26.90
N PHE A 159 11.34 20.62 28.19
CA PHE A 159 10.11 20.88 28.95
C PHE A 159 9.90 22.37 29.29
N GLU A 160 10.94 23.19 29.29
CA GLU A 160 10.82 24.63 29.52
C GLU A 160 10.39 25.35 28.24
N LEU A 161 10.94 24.93 27.10
CA LEU A 161 10.61 25.48 25.79
C LEU A 161 9.41 24.81 25.12
N GLU A 162 8.91 23.71 25.69
CA GLU A 162 7.81 22.87 25.18
C GLU A 162 7.99 22.45 23.71
N ARG A 163 9.22 22.10 23.32
CA ARG A 163 9.55 21.72 21.92
C ARG A 163 10.73 20.75 21.86
N ALA A 164 10.85 20.10 20.69
CA ALA A 164 12.05 19.33 20.37
C ALA A 164 13.23 20.27 20.15
N THR A 165 14.36 19.93 20.76
CA THR A 165 15.60 20.69 20.74
C THR A 165 16.77 19.77 20.38
N PRO A 166 17.82 20.22 19.69
CA PRO A 166 18.97 19.39 19.35
C PRO A 166 19.60 18.73 20.57
N ILE A 167 19.89 17.43 20.51
CA ILE A 167 20.47 16.64 21.60
C ILE A 167 21.81 17.20 22.04
N SER A 168 22.61 17.79 21.14
CA SER A 168 23.90 18.40 21.45
C SER A 168 23.82 19.48 22.53
N LEU A 169 22.75 20.25 22.59
CA LEU A 169 22.56 21.27 23.61
C LEU A 169 22.37 20.66 25.00
N LEU A 170 21.74 19.50 25.09
CA LEU A 170 21.64 18.76 26.35
C LEU A 170 23.00 18.16 26.76
N GLU A 171 23.73 17.58 25.81
CA GLU A 171 25.07 17.02 26.04
C GLU A 171 26.05 18.08 26.54
N ASP A 172 26.03 19.28 25.91
CA ASP A 172 26.86 20.41 26.35
C ASP A 172 26.50 20.83 27.78
N ALA A 173 25.21 21.02 28.08
CA ALA A 173 24.74 21.40 29.41
C ALA A 173 25.10 20.38 30.51
N LEU A 174 25.03 19.08 30.18
CA LEU A 174 25.42 18.01 31.11
C LEU A 174 26.93 17.91 31.32
N SER A 175 27.73 18.24 30.29
CA SER A 175 29.19 18.22 30.39
C SER A 175 29.77 19.39 31.18
N GLU A 176 29.05 20.50 31.25
CA GLU A 176 29.42 21.69 32.04
C GLU A 176 29.03 21.60 33.52
N THR A 177 28.20 20.59 33.86
CA THR A 177 27.78 20.40 35.28
C THR A 177 28.87 19.65 36.04
N PRO A 178 29.51 20.25 37.07
CA PRO A 178 30.53 19.55 37.87
C PRO A 178 29.89 18.35 38.58
N GLN A 179 30.58 17.18 38.52
CA GLN A 179 30.20 15.99 39.28
C GLN A 179 30.39 16.19 40.77
#